data_0dcb52d0a5f4d022ff9e86ca3077a4ff
#
_entry.id   0dcb52d0a5f4d022ff9e86ca3077a4ff
#
_cell.length_a   1.000
_cell.length_b   1.000
_cell.length_c   1.000
_cell.angle_alpha   90.00
_cell.angle_beta   90.00
_cell.angle_gamma   90.00
#
_symmetry.space_group_name_H-M   'P 1'
#
loop_
_entity.id
_entity.type
_entity.pdbx_description
1 polymer ?
#
loop_
_entity_poly.entity_id
_entity_poly.type
_entity_poly.pdbx_seq_one_letter_code
_entity_poly.pdbx_strand_id
1 'polypeptide(L)'
;EVKPNYDYLKPITLIHTNNVLEAMKVTIEKRKKELESPRSLCLFINRTDMILQVIEKLGLKKDSVVFCSSNSTTKLNEAGIKAVENWNIKEQKPFMFFTSRFYAALDIELKVQPDIMFVTEPYLYEYTIIDPCTDAVQAIGRFRNGVSSTTHIVSTNKDFPIRDEKGINEYIKASEEAYNTILRLYDCAPSLEFRNAYKAALDQLPFK
;
A
#
# COMPACT_ATOMS: atom_id res chain seq x y z
N GLU A 1 -29.45 13.63 6.58
CA GLU A 1 -28.38 12.66 6.59
C GLU A 1 -28.31 12.01 5.20
N VAL A 2 -27.22 12.24 4.46
CA VAL A 2 -27.00 11.63 3.15
C VAL A 2 -26.52 10.21 3.38
N LYS A 3 -27.34 9.22 3.06
CA LYS A 3 -26.90 7.81 3.05
C LYS A 3 -26.22 7.54 1.71
N PRO A 4 -24.91 7.23 1.70
CA PRO A 4 -24.24 6.89 0.46
C PRO A 4 -24.80 5.57 -0.09
N ASN A 5 -25.02 5.52 -1.40
CA ASN A 5 -25.37 4.29 -2.10
C ASN A 5 -24.08 3.52 -2.40
N TYR A 6 -23.92 2.33 -1.81
CA TYR A 6 -22.72 1.49 -1.95
C TYR A 6 -22.83 0.41 -3.03
N ASP A 7 -23.70 0.56 -4.01
CA ASP A 7 -23.88 -0.41 -5.11
C ASP A 7 -22.64 -0.61 -5.98
N TYR A 8 -21.63 0.27 -5.81
CA TYR A 8 -20.33 0.19 -6.47
C TYR A 8 -19.26 -0.62 -5.72
N LEU A 9 -19.58 -1.18 -4.56
CA LEU A 9 -18.62 -2.00 -3.81
C LEU A 9 -18.31 -3.28 -4.58
N LYS A 10 -17.03 -3.46 -4.90
CA LYS A 10 -16.53 -4.69 -5.53
C LYS A 10 -15.71 -5.48 -4.51
N PRO A 11 -15.73 -6.82 -4.58
CA PRO A 11 -14.90 -7.63 -3.70
C PRO A 11 -13.42 -7.38 -3.95
N ILE A 12 -12.64 -7.30 -2.87
CA ILE A 12 -11.18 -7.22 -2.92
C ILE A 12 -10.63 -8.62 -2.65
N THR A 13 -9.76 -9.11 -3.53
CA THR A 13 -9.00 -10.33 -3.29
C THR A 13 -7.83 -10.01 -2.37
N LEU A 14 -7.83 -10.55 -1.15
CA LEU A 14 -6.75 -10.36 -0.19
C LEU A 14 -5.75 -11.52 -0.27
N ILE A 15 -4.48 -11.20 -0.44
CA ILE A 15 -3.37 -12.17 -0.45
C ILE A 15 -2.47 -11.90 0.73
N HIS A 16 -2.47 -12.79 1.71
CA HIS A 16 -1.53 -12.79 2.81
C HIS A 16 -0.28 -13.59 2.45
N THR A 17 0.90 -13.00 2.61
CA THR A 17 2.15 -13.65 2.24
C THR A 17 3.31 -13.20 3.12
N ASN A 18 4.27 -14.08 3.36
CA ASN A 18 5.57 -13.73 3.94
C ASN A 18 6.61 -13.32 2.86
N ASN A 19 6.25 -13.40 1.57
CA ASN A 19 7.09 -13.02 0.45
C ASN A 19 6.29 -12.22 -0.57
N VAL A 20 6.19 -10.92 -0.34
CA VAL A 20 5.41 -9.99 -1.16
C VAL A 20 5.91 -9.96 -2.60
N LEU A 21 7.24 -9.98 -2.80
CA LEU A 21 7.82 -9.92 -4.13
C LEU A 21 7.46 -11.15 -4.98
N GLU A 22 7.45 -12.34 -4.39
CA GLU A 22 7.06 -13.56 -5.11
C GLU A 22 5.56 -13.57 -5.41
N ALA A 23 4.71 -13.12 -4.49
CA ALA A 23 3.27 -12.98 -4.73
C ALA A 23 2.98 -12.00 -5.87
N MET A 24 3.68 -10.86 -5.90
CA MET A 24 3.59 -9.91 -7.01
C MET A 24 4.04 -10.53 -8.33
N LYS A 25 5.18 -11.24 -8.32
CA LYS A 25 5.72 -11.93 -9.49
C LYS A 25 4.71 -12.89 -10.09
N VAL A 26 4.15 -13.79 -9.29
CA VAL A 26 3.13 -14.75 -9.74
C VAL A 26 1.94 -14.04 -10.40
N THR A 27 1.45 -12.97 -9.78
CA THR A 27 0.30 -12.21 -10.31
C THR A 27 0.65 -11.49 -11.61
N ILE A 28 1.83 -10.87 -11.69
CA ILE A 28 2.30 -10.17 -12.89
C ILE A 28 2.60 -11.15 -14.03
N GLU A 29 3.21 -12.29 -13.75
CA GLU A 29 3.50 -13.32 -14.76
C GLU A 29 2.22 -13.95 -15.31
N LYS A 30 1.22 -14.18 -14.45
CA LYS A 30 -0.12 -14.59 -14.91
C LYS A 30 -0.67 -13.54 -15.88
N ARG A 31 -0.57 -12.26 -15.51
CA ARG A 31 -1.03 -11.15 -16.34
C ARG A 31 -0.26 -11.03 -17.65
N LYS A 32 1.05 -11.27 -17.67
CA LYS A 32 1.85 -11.31 -18.90
C LYS A 32 1.39 -12.38 -19.88
N LYS A 33 0.95 -13.53 -19.39
CA LYS A 33 0.41 -14.61 -20.24
C LYS A 33 -0.95 -14.24 -20.85
N GLU A 34 -1.66 -13.32 -20.23
CA GLU A 34 -2.93 -12.77 -20.69
C GLU A 34 -2.75 -11.49 -21.55
N LEU A 35 -1.58 -11.31 -22.17
CA LEU A 35 -1.20 -10.08 -22.91
C LEU A 35 -2.11 -9.70 -24.09
N GLU A 36 -2.97 -10.60 -24.54
CA GLU A 36 -4.05 -10.26 -25.50
C GLU A 36 -5.18 -9.43 -24.84
N SER A 37 -5.18 -9.32 -23.51
CA SER A 37 -6.13 -8.47 -22.80
C SER A 37 -5.71 -7.00 -22.90
N PRO A 38 -6.57 -6.10 -23.37
CA PRO A 38 -6.28 -4.67 -23.47
C PRO A 38 -6.24 -3.96 -22.11
N ARG A 39 -6.45 -4.68 -20.99
CA ARG A 39 -6.49 -4.12 -19.64
C ARG A 39 -5.08 -3.89 -19.09
N SER A 40 -4.85 -2.72 -18.55
CA SER A 40 -3.63 -2.43 -17.78
C SER A 40 -3.73 -2.97 -16.36
N LEU A 41 -2.58 -3.31 -15.75
CA LEU A 41 -2.45 -3.56 -14.33
C LEU A 41 -1.88 -2.31 -13.66
N CYS A 42 -2.66 -1.72 -12.74
CA CYS A 42 -2.28 -0.55 -11.96
C CYS A 42 -1.83 -1.00 -10.56
N LEU A 43 -0.55 -0.79 -10.24
CA LEU A 43 0.06 -1.22 -8.97
C LEU A 43 0.29 0.01 -8.08
N PHE A 44 -0.28 -0.02 -6.88
CA PHE A 44 -0.11 1.01 -5.86
C PHE A 44 0.91 0.54 -4.83
N ILE A 45 2.10 1.15 -4.85
CA ILE A 45 3.25 0.74 -4.04
C ILE A 45 3.97 1.98 -3.53
N ASN A 46 4.04 2.17 -2.21
CA ASN A 46 4.68 3.33 -1.59
C ASN A 46 6.21 3.21 -1.43
N ARG A 47 6.83 2.22 -2.08
CA ARG A 47 8.28 1.98 -2.05
C ARG A 47 8.87 2.02 -3.45
N THR A 48 9.60 3.08 -3.77
CA THR A 48 10.27 3.23 -5.08
C THR A 48 11.38 2.21 -5.33
N ASP A 49 12.08 1.76 -4.28
CA ASP A 49 13.07 0.69 -4.37
C ASP A 49 12.44 -0.67 -4.69
N MET A 50 11.27 -0.97 -4.13
CA MET A 50 10.51 -2.16 -4.50
C MET A 50 10.00 -2.08 -5.96
N ILE A 51 9.49 -0.92 -6.38
CA ILE A 51 9.07 -0.70 -7.77
C ILE A 51 10.25 -0.98 -8.72
N LEU A 52 11.42 -0.44 -8.43
CA LEU A 52 12.65 -0.67 -9.20
C LEU A 52 12.96 -2.18 -9.28
N GLN A 53 12.99 -2.86 -8.13
CA GLN A 53 13.27 -4.30 -8.07
C GLN A 53 12.28 -5.13 -8.89
N VAL A 54 10.99 -4.83 -8.80
CA VAL A 54 9.94 -5.54 -9.56
C VAL A 54 10.12 -5.34 -11.06
N ILE A 55 10.32 -4.10 -11.49
CA ILE A 55 10.49 -3.77 -12.91
C ILE A 55 11.73 -4.45 -13.49
N GLU A 56 12.86 -4.46 -12.75
CA GLU A 56 14.10 -5.09 -13.19
C GLU A 56 14.00 -6.61 -13.21
N LYS A 57 13.59 -7.22 -12.08
CA LYS A 57 13.52 -8.69 -11.96
C LYS A 57 12.55 -9.34 -12.94
N LEU A 58 11.47 -8.65 -13.28
CA LEU A 58 10.44 -9.16 -14.18
C LEU A 58 10.58 -8.66 -15.63
N GLY A 59 11.62 -7.87 -15.92
CA GLY A 59 11.90 -7.37 -17.25
C GLY A 59 10.80 -6.47 -17.81
N LEU A 60 10.22 -5.58 -16.97
CA LEU A 60 9.06 -4.75 -17.34
C LEU A 60 9.45 -3.37 -17.89
N LYS A 61 10.72 -3.05 -18.06
CA LYS A 61 11.19 -1.68 -18.43
C LYS A 61 10.47 -1.09 -19.63
N LYS A 62 10.18 -1.88 -20.67
CA LYS A 62 9.50 -1.41 -21.90
C LYS A 62 8.00 -1.25 -21.72
N ASP A 63 7.40 -2.07 -20.88
CA ASP A 63 5.94 -2.21 -20.74
C ASP A 63 5.41 -1.52 -19.48
N SER A 64 6.26 -0.76 -18.77
CA SER A 64 5.89 -0.07 -17.55
C SER A 64 6.13 1.43 -17.60
N VAL A 65 5.41 2.13 -16.71
CA VAL A 65 5.63 3.53 -16.35
C VAL A 65 5.37 3.69 -14.85
N VAL A 66 6.13 4.58 -14.20
CA VAL A 66 5.98 4.88 -12.77
C VAL A 66 5.50 6.32 -12.59
N PHE A 67 4.41 6.48 -11.85
CA PHE A 67 3.86 7.77 -11.46
C PHE A 67 4.26 8.07 -10.02
N CYS A 68 5.16 9.05 -9.82
CA CYS A 68 5.74 9.34 -8.51
C CYS A 68 6.12 10.83 -8.35
N SER A 69 6.69 11.21 -7.21
CA SER A 69 7.20 12.57 -6.97
C SER A 69 8.43 12.88 -7.80
N SER A 70 8.78 14.19 -7.98
CA SER A 70 9.94 14.63 -8.77
C SER A 70 11.25 13.99 -8.32
N ASN A 71 11.51 13.92 -7.01
CA ASN A 71 12.72 13.27 -6.48
C ASN A 71 12.82 11.80 -6.88
N SER A 72 11.69 11.07 -6.83
CA SER A 72 11.63 9.66 -7.24
C SER A 72 11.72 9.51 -8.75
N THR A 73 11.15 10.44 -9.51
CA THR A 73 11.20 10.46 -10.99
C THR A 73 12.64 10.55 -11.49
N THR A 74 13.45 11.47 -10.94
CA THR A 74 14.86 11.61 -11.30
C THR A 74 15.62 10.30 -11.07
N LYS A 75 15.51 9.74 -9.85
CA LYS A 75 16.19 8.48 -9.48
C LYS A 75 15.81 7.30 -10.38
N LEU A 76 14.54 7.15 -10.71
CA LEU A 76 14.06 6.04 -11.55
C LEU A 76 14.47 6.21 -13.02
N ASN A 77 14.44 7.44 -13.54
CA ASN A 77 14.89 7.73 -14.90
C ASN A 77 16.40 7.49 -15.07
N GLU A 78 17.21 7.83 -14.06
CA GLU A 78 18.64 7.49 -14.02
C GLU A 78 18.89 5.97 -14.05
N ALA A 79 18.00 5.18 -13.46
CA ALA A 79 18.03 3.71 -13.53
C ALA A 79 17.45 3.15 -14.85
N GLY A 80 17.09 4.02 -15.80
CA GLY A 80 16.52 3.63 -17.10
C GLY A 80 15.08 3.14 -17.03
N ILE A 81 14.33 3.55 -16.01
CA ILE A 81 12.91 3.24 -15.85
C ILE A 81 12.11 4.50 -16.16
N LYS A 82 11.12 4.39 -17.05
CA LYS A 82 10.26 5.52 -17.39
C LYS A 82 9.43 5.92 -16.16
N ALA A 83 9.71 7.11 -15.61
CA ALA A 83 8.98 7.69 -14.51
C ALA A 83 8.52 9.12 -14.85
N VAL A 84 7.33 9.50 -14.41
CA VAL A 84 6.69 10.79 -14.67
C VAL A 84 5.98 11.33 -13.43
N GLU A 85 5.88 12.65 -13.35
CA GLU A 85 5.29 13.35 -12.19
C GLU A 85 3.79 13.58 -12.31
N ASN A 86 3.27 13.54 -13.53
CA ASN A 86 1.88 13.85 -13.81
C ASN A 86 1.24 12.77 -14.67
N TRP A 87 -0.02 12.48 -14.37
CA TRP A 87 -0.81 11.58 -15.19
C TRP A 87 -1.11 12.20 -16.55
N ASN A 88 -0.92 11.40 -17.60
CA ASN A 88 -1.40 11.69 -18.94
C ASN A 88 -1.76 10.36 -19.63
N ILE A 89 -2.88 10.30 -20.33
CA ILE A 89 -3.33 9.10 -21.04
C ILE A 89 -2.30 8.60 -22.08
N LYS A 90 -1.48 9.50 -22.65
CA LYS A 90 -0.39 9.14 -23.57
C LYS A 90 0.70 8.30 -22.91
N GLU A 91 0.78 8.34 -21.58
CA GLU A 91 1.73 7.58 -20.78
C GLU A 91 1.20 6.19 -20.39
N GLN A 92 -0.03 5.84 -20.79
CA GLN A 92 -0.60 4.52 -20.51
C GLN A 92 0.31 3.40 -21.00
N LYS A 93 0.55 2.43 -20.11
CA LYS A 93 1.32 1.21 -20.36
C LYS A 93 0.58 -0.01 -19.78
N PRO A 94 0.93 -1.23 -20.21
CA PRO A 94 0.38 -2.45 -19.62
C PRO A 94 0.54 -2.53 -18.10
N PHE A 95 1.68 -2.06 -17.58
CA PHE A 95 1.97 -2.00 -16.14
C PHE A 95 2.18 -0.54 -15.71
N MET A 96 1.32 -0.05 -14.85
CA MET A 96 1.39 1.32 -14.33
C MET A 96 1.58 1.28 -12.82
N PHE A 97 2.66 1.87 -12.33
CA PHE A 97 2.99 1.93 -10.91
C PHE A 97 2.66 3.31 -10.37
N PHE A 98 1.99 3.37 -9.23
CA PHE A 98 1.58 4.60 -8.57
C PHE A 98 2.09 4.62 -7.12
N THR A 99 2.64 5.75 -6.69
CA THR A 99 2.94 6.01 -5.27
C THR A 99 1.80 6.79 -4.61
N SER A 100 1.84 6.95 -3.28
CA SER A 100 0.78 7.60 -2.48
C SER A 100 0.34 8.99 -2.98
N ARG A 101 1.21 9.71 -3.67
CA ARG A 101 0.87 11.00 -4.29
C ARG A 101 -0.37 10.92 -5.20
N PHE A 102 -0.65 9.74 -5.75
CA PHE A 102 -1.70 9.53 -6.75
C PHE A 102 -3.00 8.94 -6.17
N TYR A 103 -3.15 8.85 -4.84
CA TYR A 103 -4.38 8.34 -4.25
C TYR A 103 -5.52 9.35 -4.27
N ALA A 104 -5.21 10.64 -4.14
CA ALA A 104 -6.23 11.66 -3.88
C ALA A 104 -6.38 12.78 -4.95
N ALA A 105 -5.40 13.04 -5.81
CA ALA A 105 -5.33 14.28 -6.58
C ALA A 105 -5.46 14.13 -8.11
N LEU A 106 -6.13 13.07 -8.59
CA LEU A 106 -6.04 12.68 -9.99
C LEU A 106 -7.34 12.06 -10.50
N ASP A 107 -7.69 12.33 -11.74
CA ASP A 107 -8.74 11.61 -12.46
C ASP A 107 -8.08 10.78 -13.57
N ILE A 108 -8.34 9.47 -13.54
CA ILE A 108 -7.82 8.51 -14.50
C ILE A 108 -8.99 7.99 -15.36
N GLU A 109 -8.98 8.36 -16.62
CA GLU A 109 -9.96 7.89 -17.60
C GLU A 109 -9.28 6.91 -18.55
N LEU A 110 -9.50 5.62 -18.34
CA LEU A 110 -9.04 4.57 -19.25
C LEU A 110 -10.21 4.05 -20.06
N LYS A 111 -9.99 3.76 -21.34
CA LYS A 111 -11.03 3.18 -22.21
C LYS A 111 -11.48 1.79 -21.74
N VAL A 112 -10.55 1.03 -21.17
CA VAL A 112 -10.79 -0.31 -20.64
C VAL A 112 -10.50 -0.30 -19.16
N GLN A 113 -11.41 -0.83 -18.34
CA GLN A 113 -11.27 -0.91 -16.90
C GLN A 113 -10.00 -1.69 -16.51
N PRO A 114 -9.08 -1.11 -15.73
CA PRO A 114 -7.86 -1.77 -15.32
C PRO A 114 -8.11 -2.78 -14.20
N ASP A 115 -7.13 -3.65 -13.98
CA ASP A 115 -6.99 -4.39 -12.74
C ASP A 115 -6.13 -3.59 -11.77
N ILE A 116 -6.48 -3.60 -10.49
CA ILE A 116 -5.77 -2.87 -9.43
C ILE A 116 -5.06 -3.84 -8.51
N MET A 117 -3.82 -3.50 -8.15
CA MET A 117 -3.05 -4.23 -7.14
C MET A 117 -2.50 -3.25 -6.10
N PHE A 118 -2.89 -3.41 -4.85
CA PHE A 118 -2.30 -2.73 -3.70
C PHE A 118 -1.25 -3.61 -3.05
N VAL A 119 -0.16 -3.01 -2.55
CA VAL A 119 0.92 -3.72 -1.87
C VAL A 119 1.26 -3.01 -0.57
N THR A 120 1.15 -3.74 0.55
CA THR A 120 1.38 -3.25 1.91
C THR A 120 2.34 -4.17 2.66
N GLU A 121 3.39 -3.60 3.27
CA GLU A 121 4.38 -4.30 4.10
C GLU A 121 4.46 -3.67 5.51
N PRO A 122 3.41 -3.79 6.34
CA PRO A 122 3.26 -3.02 7.58
C PRO A 122 4.36 -3.29 8.60
N TYR A 123 4.94 -4.49 8.60
CA TYR A 123 5.97 -4.90 9.57
C TYR A 123 7.39 -4.48 9.20
N LEU A 124 7.63 -4.12 7.95
CA LEU A 124 8.93 -3.67 7.49
C LEU A 124 8.96 -2.14 7.37
N TYR A 125 7.86 -1.57 6.87
CA TYR A 125 7.78 -0.15 6.56
C TYR A 125 6.36 0.37 6.76
N GLU A 126 6.11 1.06 7.87
CA GLU A 126 4.79 1.61 8.23
C GLU A 126 4.21 2.49 7.11
N TYR A 127 5.05 3.29 6.45
CA TYR A 127 4.62 4.17 5.35
C TYR A 127 4.14 3.43 4.08
N THR A 128 4.28 2.10 4.03
CA THR A 128 3.73 1.29 2.92
C THR A 128 2.28 0.93 3.14
N ILE A 129 1.73 1.17 4.32
CA ILE A 129 0.36 0.84 4.64
C ILE A 129 -0.59 1.60 3.69
N ILE A 130 -1.46 0.84 3.06
CA ILE A 130 -2.58 1.34 2.27
C ILE A 130 -3.83 0.89 2.99
N ASP A 131 -4.50 1.83 3.63
CA ASP A 131 -5.73 1.54 4.36
C ASP A 131 -6.85 1.14 3.40
N PRO A 132 -7.47 -0.05 3.57
CA PRO A 132 -8.48 -0.53 2.65
C PRO A 132 -9.78 0.29 2.68
N CYS A 133 -10.08 0.97 3.80
CA CYS A 133 -11.31 1.74 3.97
C CYS A 133 -11.18 3.21 3.53
N THR A 134 -9.96 3.72 3.43
CA THR A 134 -9.68 5.12 3.05
C THR A 134 -8.84 5.21 1.79
N ASP A 135 -7.55 4.84 1.85
CA ASP A 135 -6.60 5.01 0.74
C ASP A 135 -7.00 4.20 -0.50
N ALA A 136 -7.35 2.92 -0.30
CA ALA A 136 -7.74 2.05 -1.40
C ALA A 136 -9.04 2.52 -2.06
N VAL A 137 -10.02 2.95 -1.26
CA VAL A 137 -11.29 3.51 -1.76
C VAL A 137 -11.03 4.77 -2.57
N GLN A 138 -10.18 5.68 -2.05
CA GLN A 138 -9.82 6.91 -2.76
C GLN A 138 -9.10 6.60 -4.07
N ALA A 139 -8.11 5.72 -4.06
CA ALA A 139 -7.35 5.34 -5.25
C ALA A 139 -8.23 4.69 -6.32
N ILE A 140 -9.12 3.77 -5.94
CA ILE A 140 -10.08 3.15 -6.86
C ILE A 140 -11.03 4.21 -7.44
N GLY A 141 -11.53 5.13 -6.63
CA GLY A 141 -12.40 6.22 -7.04
C GLY A 141 -11.80 7.19 -8.06
N ARG A 142 -10.47 7.15 -8.26
CA ARG A 142 -9.79 7.94 -9.31
C ARG A 142 -10.04 7.40 -10.72
N PHE A 143 -10.37 6.12 -10.85
CA PHE A 143 -10.68 5.51 -12.15
C PHE A 143 -12.14 5.77 -12.51
N ARG A 144 -12.39 6.82 -13.28
CA ARG A 144 -13.75 7.32 -13.58
C ARG A 144 -14.63 6.34 -14.32
N ASN A 145 -14.04 5.46 -15.11
CA ASN A 145 -14.75 4.37 -15.81
C ASN A 145 -14.79 3.07 -15.00
N GLY A 146 -14.42 3.13 -13.70
CA GLY A 146 -14.36 1.99 -12.80
C GLY A 146 -13.15 1.10 -13.01
N VAL A 147 -13.10 0.00 -12.24
CA VAL A 147 -12.02 -0.99 -12.25
C VAL A 147 -12.60 -2.40 -12.48
N SER A 148 -11.80 -3.28 -13.07
CA SER A 148 -12.22 -4.67 -13.38
C SER A 148 -12.09 -5.57 -12.15
N SER A 149 -10.93 -5.56 -11.50
CA SER A 149 -10.66 -6.34 -10.30
C SER A 149 -9.73 -5.59 -9.36
N THR A 150 -9.77 -5.97 -8.08
CA THR A 150 -8.90 -5.41 -7.06
C THR A 150 -8.25 -6.51 -6.24
N THR A 151 -6.93 -6.48 -6.14
CA THR A 151 -6.13 -7.39 -5.30
C THR A 151 -5.33 -6.57 -4.30
N HIS A 152 -5.28 -6.99 -3.05
CA HIS A 152 -4.42 -6.40 -2.04
C HIS A 152 -3.46 -7.47 -1.51
N ILE A 153 -2.17 -7.27 -1.73
CA ILE A 153 -1.10 -8.11 -1.20
C ILE A 153 -0.60 -7.49 0.09
N VAL A 154 -0.67 -8.24 1.18
CA VAL A 154 -0.26 -7.80 2.51
C VAL A 154 0.79 -8.75 3.06
N SER A 155 1.93 -8.21 3.51
CA SER A 155 2.94 -9.03 4.17
C SER A 155 2.42 -9.52 5.52
N THR A 156 2.74 -10.77 5.85
CA THR A 156 2.46 -11.36 7.16
C THR A 156 3.74 -11.55 7.94
N ASN A 157 3.64 -11.43 9.25
CA ASN A 157 4.70 -11.79 10.19
C ASN A 157 4.20 -12.96 11.05
N LYS A 158 5.02 -13.97 11.27
CA LYS A 158 4.69 -15.11 12.13
C LYS A 158 4.40 -14.71 13.57
N ASP A 159 5.02 -13.62 14.02
CA ASP A 159 4.87 -13.09 15.38
C ASP A 159 3.55 -12.34 15.58
N PHE A 160 2.86 -12.02 14.49
CA PHE A 160 1.55 -11.37 14.51
C PHE A 160 0.53 -12.26 13.78
N PRO A 161 -0.06 -13.24 14.47
CA PRO A 161 -1.07 -14.11 13.87
C PRO A 161 -2.29 -13.30 13.45
N ILE A 162 -2.93 -13.74 12.37
CA ILE A 162 -4.23 -13.20 11.96
C ILE A 162 -5.20 -13.42 13.13
N ARG A 163 -5.84 -12.33 13.58
CA ARG A 163 -6.81 -12.35 14.65
C ARG A 163 -8.21 -12.16 14.09
N ASP A 164 -9.19 -12.79 14.71
CA ASP A 164 -10.60 -12.45 14.51
C ASP A 164 -10.92 -11.09 15.17
N GLU A 165 -12.12 -10.58 14.93
CA GLU A 165 -12.56 -9.27 15.47
C GLU A 165 -12.45 -9.22 17.00
N LYS A 166 -12.79 -10.31 17.69
CA LYS A 166 -12.67 -10.39 19.14
C LYS A 166 -11.21 -10.28 19.59
N GLY A 167 -10.33 -11.05 18.96
CA GLY A 167 -8.90 -11.01 19.26
C GLY A 167 -8.25 -9.66 18.96
N ILE A 168 -8.73 -8.96 17.91
CA ILE A 168 -8.30 -7.58 17.60
C ILE A 168 -8.73 -6.63 18.71
N ASN A 169 -9.99 -6.68 19.14
CA ASN A 169 -10.51 -5.82 20.20
C ASN A 169 -9.83 -6.06 21.55
N GLU A 170 -9.57 -7.32 21.89
CA GLU A 170 -8.81 -7.68 23.10
C GLU A 170 -7.36 -7.16 23.04
N TYR A 171 -6.71 -7.26 21.88
CA TYR A 171 -5.36 -6.73 21.69
C TYR A 171 -5.31 -5.19 21.81
N ILE A 172 -6.28 -4.49 21.20
CA ILE A 172 -6.38 -3.03 21.29
C ILE A 172 -6.54 -2.61 22.74
N LYS A 173 -7.49 -3.23 23.47
CA LYS A 173 -7.75 -2.95 24.89
C LYS A 173 -6.50 -3.19 25.76
N ALA A 174 -5.84 -4.33 25.59
CA ALA A 174 -4.63 -4.65 26.32
C ALA A 174 -3.48 -3.67 26.03
N SER A 175 -3.34 -3.25 24.77
CA SER A 175 -2.33 -2.26 24.37
C SER A 175 -2.61 -0.88 24.97
N GLU A 176 -3.88 -0.46 25.01
CA GLU A 176 -4.30 0.79 25.66
C GLU A 176 -4.06 0.76 27.17
N GLU A 177 -4.37 -0.34 27.83
CA GLU A 177 -4.09 -0.53 29.27
C GLU A 177 -2.58 -0.48 29.57
N ALA A 178 -1.76 -1.11 28.71
CA ALA A 178 -0.30 -1.06 28.82
C ALA A 178 0.23 0.37 28.65
N TYR A 179 -0.25 1.10 27.62
CA TYR A 179 0.11 2.49 27.39
C TYR A 179 -0.22 3.36 28.61
N ASN A 180 -1.44 3.30 29.11
CA ASN A 180 -1.89 4.08 30.26
C ASN A 180 -1.11 3.76 31.53
N THR A 181 -0.69 2.50 31.72
CA THR A 181 0.13 2.08 32.83
C THR A 181 1.53 2.69 32.76
N ILE A 182 2.18 2.61 31.60
CA ILE A 182 3.53 3.18 31.41
C ILE A 182 3.48 4.71 31.50
N LEU A 183 2.41 5.35 31.00
CA LEU A 183 2.23 6.80 31.09
C LEU A 183 2.14 7.26 32.54
N ARG A 184 1.41 6.55 33.41
CA ARG A 184 1.38 6.84 34.86
C ARG A 184 2.75 6.69 35.52
N LEU A 185 3.51 5.66 35.15
CA LEU A 185 4.88 5.47 35.61
C LEU A 185 5.80 6.60 35.16
N TYR A 186 5.64 7.06 33.92
CA TYR A 186 6.35 8.22 33.37
C TYR A 186 6.08 9.49 34.18
N ASP A 187 4.80 9.74 34.50
CA ASP A 187 4.39 10.93 35.27
C ASP A 187 4.91 10.93 36.68
N CYS A 188 4.99 9.74 37.30
CA CYS A 188 5.47 9.55 38.70
C CYS A 188 6.94 9.14 38.73
N ALA A 189 7.71 9.27 37.68
CA ALA A 189 9.10 8.82 37.63
C ALA A 189 9.98 9.50 38.70
N PRO A 190 10.74 8.72 39.51
CA PRO A 190 11.52 9.27 40.62
C PRO A 190 12.80 10.00 40.16
N SER A 191 13.27 9.75 38.93
CA SER A 191 14.44 10.42 38.35
C SER A 191 14.30 10.61 36.86
N LEU A 192 15.22 11.38 36.25
CA LEU A 192 15.27 11.62 34.83
C LEU A 192 15.56 10.32 34.04
N GLU A 193 16.38 9.44 34.57
CA GLU A 193 16.74 8.16 33.96
C GLU A 193 15.51 7.25 33.85
N PHE A 194 14.70 7.14 34.90
CA PHE A 194 13.44 6.40 34.88
C PHE A 194 12.46 7.01 33.87
N ARG A 195 12.35 8.33 33.86
CA ARG A 195 11.48 9.04 32.88
C ARG A 195 11.89 8.76 31.45
N ASN A 196 13.19 8.79 31.14
CA ASN A 196 13.70 8.49 29.81
C ASN A 196 13.43 7.03 29.40
N ALA A 197 13.59 6.08 30.32
CA ALA A 197 13.29 4.67 30.09
C ALA A 197 11.79 4.45 29.79
N TYR A 198 10.90 5.05 30.57
CA TYR A 198 9.46 4.95 30.32
C TYR A 198 9.04 5.63 29.02
N LYS A 199 9.66 6.76 28.66
CA LYS A 199 9.44 7.42 27.38
C LYS A 199 9.83 6.51 26.21
N ALA A 200 10.99 5.88 26.28
CA ALA A 200 11.44 4.94 25.26
C ALA A 200 10.47 3.74 25.10
N ALA A 201 9.90 3.25 26.20
CA ALA A 201 8.90 2.20 26.18
C ALA A 201 7.57 2.68 25.55
N LEU A 202 7.11 3.90 25.88
CA LEU A 202 5.91 4.50 25.26
C LEU A 202 6.08 4.68 23.75
N ASP A 203 7.27 5.08 23.29
CA ASP A 203 7.56 5.31 21.87
C ASP A 203 7.56 4.02 21.03
N GLN A 204 7.64 2.86 21.68
CA GLN A 204 7.58 1.53 21.02
C GLN A 204 6.17 0.94 20.98
N LEU A 205 5.22 1.50 21.72
CA LEU A 205 3.85 1.02 21.69
C LEU A 205 3.11 1.50 20.45
N PRO A 206 2.17 0.70 19.89
CA PRO A 206 1.42 1.04 18.67
C PRO A 206 0.47 2.23 18.82
N PHE A 207 0.24 2.71 20.04
CA PHE A 207 -0.57 3.89 20.33
C PHE A 207 0.33 5.09 20.64
N LYS A 208 0.20 6.12 19.82
CA LYS A 208 0.77 7.45 20.05
C LYS A 208 -0.35 8.47 20.15
#